data_cce4730d33d6dcb1f0ba0acbf65b8a9a
#
_entry.id   cce4730d33d6dcb1f0ba0acbf65b8a9a
#
_cell.length_a   1.000
_cell.length_b   1.000
_cell.length_c   1.000
_cell.angle_alpha   90.00
_cell.angle_beta   90.00
_cell.angle_gamma   90.00
#
_symmetry.space_group_name_H-M   'P 1'
#
loop_
_entity.id
_entity.type
_entity.pdbx_description
1 polymer ?
#
loop_
_entity_poly.entity_id
_entity_poly.type
_entity_poly.pdbx_seq_one_letter_code
_entity_poly.pdbx_strand_id
1 'polypeptide(L)'
;MSYRLAIFDLDGTILDTLEDLKESTNAALAANGYPERTLEEVRCFVGNGIGKLIERAVPKGTSKEATKKTLESFKVHYGIHCADHTKPYDGIIKLLEDLRKCGIQTAVVSNKADFAVQELCSQYFPKVFDFVVGER
;
A
#
# COMPACT_ATOMS: atom_id res chain seq x y z
N MET A 1 -1.36 -27.05 -18.92
CA MET A 1 -0.38 -26.65 -17.87
C MET A 1 -1.14 -26.20 -16.63
N SER A 2 -0.80 -26.75 -15.49
CA SER A 2 -1.47 -26.38 -14.24
C SER A 2 -0.53 -25.58 -13.35
N TYR A 3 -1.06 -24.50 -12.77
CA TYR A 3 -0.34 -23.67 -11.82
C TYR A 3 -0.66 -24.13 -10.39
N ARG A 4 0.31 -24.03 -9.49
CA ARG A 4 0.16 -24.42 -8.08
C ARG A 4 0.17 -23.23 -7.14
N LEU A 5 0.66 -22.09 -7.61
CA LEU A 5 0.81 -20.88 -6.79
C LEU A 5 0.51 -19.64 -7.64
N ALA A 6 -0.29 -18.74 -7.09
CA ALA A 6 -0.50 -17.41 -7.65
C ALA A 6 0.02 -16.38 -6.65
N ILE A 7 0.88 -15.48 -7.10
CA ILE A 7 1.48 -14.43 -6.29
C ILE A 7 0.92 -13.08 -6.73
N PHE A 8 0.40 -12.31 -5.78
CA PHE A 8 -0.21 -11.00 -6.04
C PHE A 8 0.59 -9.90 -5.36
N ASP A 9 0.68 -8.75 -6.01
CA ASP A 9 1.02 -7.51 -5.35
C ASP A 9 -0.23 -6.99 -4.60
N LEU A 10 -0.05 -6.06 -3.68
CA LEU A 10 -1.15 -5.55 -2.85
C LEU A 10 -1.72 -4.25 -3.40
N ASP A 11 -0.96 -3.16 -3.30
CA ASP A 11 -1.42 -1.82 -3.68
C ASP A 11 -1.67 -1.73 -5.18
N GLY A 12 -2.89 -1.35 -5.56
CA GLY A 12 -3.25 -1.18 -6.96
C GLY A 12 -3.48 -2.49 -7.72
N THR A 13 -3.37 -3.64 -7.06
CA THR A 13 -3.60 -4.96 -7.66
C THR A 13 -4.81 -5.65 -7.03
N ILE A 14 -4.78 -5.90 -5.73
CA ILE A 14 -5.90 -6.53 -5.02
C ILE A 14 -6.60 -5.56 -4.07
N LEU A 15 -5.93 -4.50 -3.62
CA LEU A 15 -6.54 -3.45 -2.79
C LEU A 15 -6.39 -2.09 -3.47
N ASP A 16 -7.48 -1.34 -3.46
CA ASP A 16 -7.49 0.07 -3.84
C ASP A 16 -7.11 0.90 -2.62
N THR A 17 -5.83 1.21 -2.51
CA THR A 17 -5.24 1.91 -1.37
C THR A 17 -4.90 3.36 -1.67
N LEU A 18 -5.17 3.84 -2.87
CA LEU A 18 -4.67 5.13 -3.35
C LEU A 18 -5.19 6.31 -2.56
N GLU A 19 -6.47 6.30 -2.19
CA GLU A 19 -7.09 7.38 -1.42
C GLU A 19 -6.40 7.55 -0.06
N ASP A 20 -6.19 6.44 0.66
CA ASP A 20 -5.54 6.47 1.97
C ASP A 20 -4.06 6.86 1.87
N LEU A 21 -3.39 6.44 0.81
CA LEU A 21 -2.00 6.87 0.55
C LEU A 21 -1.95 8.37 0.28
N LYS A 22 -2.90 8.91 -0.50
CA LYS A 22 -3.00 10.36 -0.75
C LYS A 22 -3.26 11.13 0.55
N GLU A 23 -4.22 10.69 1.35
CA GLU A 23 -4.56 11.36 2.61
C GLU A 23 -3.38 11.42 3.56
N SER A 24 -2.66 10.30 3.70
CA SER A 24 -1.48 10.26 4.59
C SER A 24 -0.31 11.06 4.04
N THR A 25 -0.12 11.04 2.71
CA THR A 25 0.91 11.86 2.07
C THR A 25 0.64 13.34 2.32
N ASN A 26 -0.60 13.79 2.09
CA ASN A 26 -0.97 15.19 2.28
C ASN A 26 -0.94 15.62 3.75
N ALA A 27 -1.31 14.75 4.67
CA ALA A 27 -1.18 15.02 6.10
C ALA A 27 0.28 15.24 6.49
N ALA A 28 1.19 14.43 5.95
CA ALA A 28 2.63 14.56 6.19
C ALA A 28 3.20 15.84 5.57
N LEU A 29 2.78 16.16 4.35
CA LEU A 29 3.21 17.37 3.67
C LEU A 29 2.76 18.62 4.43
N ALA A 30 1.49 18.67 4.82
CA ALA A 30 0.93 19.78 5.59
C ALA A 30 1.64 19.97 6.94
N ALA A 31 1.91 18.86 7.63
CA ALA A 31 2.61 18.89 8.92
C ALA A 31 4.03 19.48 8.83
N ASN A 32 4.64 19.41 7.64
CA ASN A 32 6.00 19.91 7.40
C ASN A 32 6.02 21.19 6.55
N GLY A 33 4.85 21.81 6.32
CA GLY A 33 4.75 23.09 5.63
C GLY A 33 4.89 23.01 4.12
N TYR A 34 4.63 21.85 3.51
CA TYR A 34 4.72 21.66 2.06
C TYR A 34 3.33 21.65 1.41
N PRO A 35 3.23 22.02 0.11
CA PRO A 35 1.97 21.95 -0.62
C PRO A 35 1.45 20.52 -0.75
N GLU A 36 0.14 20.37 -0.75
CA GLU A 36 -0.50 19.08 -0.97
C GLU A 36 -0.33 18.60 -2.43
N ARG A 37 -0.47 17.29 -2.61
CA ARG A 37 -0.44 16.66 -3.92
C ARG A 37 -1.82 16.14 -4.30
N THR A 38 -2.10 16.12 -5.60
CA THR A 38 -3.37 15.59 -6.12
C THR A 38 -3.34 14.06 -6.14
N LEU A 39 -4.52 13.47 -6.27
CA LEU A 39 -4.65 12.01 -6.41
C LEU A 39 -3.84 11.48 -7.60
N GLU A 40 -3.89 12.20 -8.73
CA GLU A 40 -3.15 11.81 -9.93
C GLU A 40 -1.63 11.88 -9.73
N GLU A 41 -1.16 12.90 -9.03
CA GLU A 41 0.26 12.99 -8.67
C GLU A 41 0.68 11.82 -7.78
N VAL A 42 -0.09 11.54 -6.73
CA VAL A 42 0.21 10.42 -5.82
C VAL A 42 0.18 9.08 -6.57
N ARG A 43 -0.76 8.92 -7.50
CA ARG A 43 -0.81 7.73 -8.36
C ARG A 43 0.50 7.50 -9.09
N CYS A 44 1.12 8.57 -9.59
CA CYS A 44 2.42 8.51 -10.28
C CYS A 44 3.59 8.22 -9.33
N PHE A 45 3.44 8.54 -8.05
CA PHE A 45 4.52 8.41 -7.07
C PHE A 45 4.60 7.02 -6.42
N VAL A 46 3.50 6.26 -6.43
CA VAL A 46 3.40 4.96 -5.75
C VAL A 46 4.01 3.82 -6.57
N GLY A 47 4.29 2.71 -5.91
CA GLY A 47 4.75 1.47 -6.56
C GLY A 47 6.16 1.04 -6.15
N ASN A 48 6.94 1.90 -5.51
CA ASN A 48 8.33 1.62 -5.12
C ASN A 48 8.56 1.78 -3.61
N GLY A 49 7.51 1.60 -2.81
CA GLY A 49 7.57 1.76 -1.36
C GLY A 49 7.32 3.20 -0.91
N ILE A 50 7.07 3.37 0.38
CA ILE A 50 6.69 4.67 0.97
C ILE A 50 7.85 5.67 0.97
N GLY A 51 9.10 5.19 1.07
CA GLY A 51 10.27 6.08 0.99
C GLY A 51 10.32 6.82 -0.34
N LYS A 52 10.13 6.11 -1.44
CA LYS A 52 10.08 6.71 -2.79
C LYS A 52 8.87 7.61 -2.98
N LEU A 53 7.72 7.22 -2.44
CA LEU A 53 6.51 8.04 -2.46
C LEU A 53 6.80 9.42 -1.86
N ILE A 54 7.37 9.47 -0.68
CA ILE A 54 7.66 10.73 0.00
C ILE A 54 8.76 11.53 -0.70
N GLU A 55 9.82 10.87 -1.18
CA GLU A 55 10.87 11.54 -1.98
C GLU A 55 10.28 12.28 -3.19
N ARG A 56 9.30 11.68 -3.84
CA ARG A 56 8.64 12.23 -5.02
C ARG A 56 7.60 13.30 -4.66
N ALA A 57 7.01 13.19 -3.48
CA ALA A 57 5.94 14.09 -3.03
C ALA A 57 6.47 15.42 -2.49
N VAL A 58 7.62 15.44 -1.81
CA VAL A 58 8.19 16.68 -1.28
C VAL A 58 8.67 17.58 -2.40
N PRO A 59 8.75 18.93 -2.16
CA PRO A 59 9.24 19.85 -3.18
C PRO A 59 10.67 19.51 -3.61
N LYS A 60 10.95 19.81 -4.87
CA LYS A 60 12.28 19.65 -5.44
C LYS A 60 13.29 20.44 -4.63
N GLY A 61 14.42 19.84 -4.30
CA GLY A 61 15.47 20.49 -3.50
C GLY A 61 15.31 20.30 -1.99
N THR A 62 14.30 19.56 -1.54
CA THR A 62 14.13 19.25 -0.12
C THR A 62 15.31 18.39 0.35
N SER A 63 15.88 18.74 1.52
CA SER A 63 17.02 18.00 2.09
C SER A 63 16.63 16.58 2.47
N LYS A 64 17.63 15.70 2.57
CA LYS A 64 17.41 14.31 3.01
C LYS A 64 16.81 14.26 4.43
N GLU A 65 17.24 15.13 5.31
CA GLU A 65 16.74 15.20 6.69
C GLU A 65 15.27 15.63 6.74
N ALA A 66 14.91 16.66 5.97
CA ALA A 66 13.52 17.11 5.86
C ALA A 66 12.62 16.07 5.22
N THR A 67 13.11 15.36 4.19
CA THR A 67 12.39 14.25 3.56
C THR A 67 12.16 13.13 4.56
N LYS A 68 13.16 12.78 5.34
CA LYS A 68 13.05 11.73 6.38
C LYS A 68 12.03 12.12 7.44
N LYS A 69 12.01 13.36 7.86
CA LYS A 69 11.04 13.89 8.83
C LYS A 69 9.61 13.78 8.27
N THR A 70 9.44 14.13 7.01
CA THR A 70 8.15 14.00 6.31
C THR A 70 7.71 12.53 6.24
N LEU A 71 8.64 11.63 5.96
CA LEU A 71 8.36 10.18 5.95
C LEU A 71 7.89 9.69 7.33
N GLU A 72 8.51 10.14 8.39
CA GLU A 72 8.07 9.78 9.75
C GLU A 72 6.65 10.26 10.03
N SER A 73 6.31 11.48 9.62
CA SER A 73 4.94 12.01 9.73
C SER A 73 3.95 11.15 8.93
N PHE A 74 4.35 10.72 7.73
CA PHE A 74 3.54 9.81 6.93
C PHE A 74 3.29 8.48 7.65
N LYS A 75 4.34 7.88 8.20
CA LYS A 75 4.23 6.59 8.92
C LYS A 75 3.26 6.66 10.08
N VAL A 76 3.30 7.74 10.86
CA VAL A 76 2.40 7.95 12.00
C VAL A 76 0.96 8.02 11.52
N HIS A 77 0.67 8.84 10.51
CA HIS A 77 -0.68 9.00 9.99
C HIS A 77 -1.20 7.72 9.32
N TYR A 78 -0.39 7.14 8.47
CA TYR A 78 -0.78 5.93 7.73
C TYR A 78 -0.98 4.72 8.66
N GLY A 79 -0.19 4.64 9.73
CA GLY A 79 -0.37 3.59 10.74
C GLY A 79 -1.74 3.59 11.39
N ILE A 80 -2.38 4.76 11.46
CA ILE A 80 -3.72 4.93 12.05
C ILE A 80 -4.81 4.83 10.97
N HIS A 81 -4.57 5.40 9.79
CA HIS A 81 -5.60 5.65 8.77
C HIS A 81 -5.49 4.79 7.51
N CYS A 82 -4.66 3.75 7.50
CA CYS A 82 -4.37 2.95 6.31
C CYS A 82 -5.60 2.20 5.74
N ALA A 83 -6.66 2.11 6.48
CA ALA A 83 -7.86 1.39 6.08
C ALA A 83 -9.14 2.25 6.11
N ASP A 84 -9.00 3.58 6.11
CA ASP A 84 -10.16 4.47 6.16
C ASP A 84 -11.01 4.39 4.88
N HIS A 85 -10.37 4.34 3.71
CA HIS A 85 -11.04 4.30 2.39
C HIS A 85 -10.63 3.08 1.56
N THR A 86 -9.65 2.31 2.02
CA THR A 86 -9.11 1.15 1.31
C THR A 86 -10.17 0.07 1.17
N LYS A 87 -10.22 -0.56 0.01
CA LYS A 87 -11.15 -1.67 -0.25
C LYS A 87 -10.58 -2.58 -1.33
N PRO A 88 -10.98 -3.87 -1.34
CA PRO A 88 -10.63 -4.74 -2.45
C PRO A 88 -11.27 -4.26 -3.75
N TYR A 89 -10.59 -4.44 -4.87
CA TYR A 89 -11.20 -4.22 -6.17
C TYR A 89 -12.33 -5.23 -6.41
N ASP A 90 -13.31 -4.84 -7.20
CA ASP A 90 -14.43 -5.71 -7.53
C ASP A 90 -13.94 -7.01 -8.18
N GLY A 91 -14.49 -8.13 -7.74
CA GLY A 91 -14.17 -9.47 -8.27
C GLY A 91 -12.92 -10.12 -7.66
N ILE A 92 -12.13 -9.40 -6.86
CA ILE A 92 -10.89 -9.97 -6.27
C ILE A 92 -11.20 -11.07 -5.26
N ILE A 93 -12.16 -10.85 -4.36
CA ILE A 93 -12.52 -11.85 -3.35
C ILE A 93 -12.99 -13.14 -4.03
N LYS A 94 -13.84 -13.01 -5.05
CA LYS A 94 -14.34 -14.16 -5.81
C LYS A 94 -13.21 -14.88 -6.53
N LEU A 95 -12.28 -14.15 -7.16
CA LEU A 95 -11.12 -14.73 -7.82
C LEU A 95 -10.30 -15.56 -6.85
N LEU A 96 -10.02 -15.04 -5.67
CA LEU A 96 -9.23 -15.73 -4.65
C LEU A 96 -9.93 -16.99 -4.15
N GLU A 97 -11.24 -16.93 -3.95
CA GLU A 97 -12.05 -18.10 -3.59
C GLU A 97 -12.00 -19.17 -4.68
N ASP A 98 -12.15 -18.78 -5.94
CA ASP A 98 -12.10 -19.68 -7.08
C ASP A 98 -10.73 -20.36 -7.21
N LEU A 99 -9.65 -19.62 -6.98
CA LEU A 99 -8.29 -20.19 -7.01
C LEU A 99 -8.12 -21.25 -5.91
N ARG A 100 -8.61 -20.99 -4.71
CA ARG A 100 -8.54 -21.95 -3.61
C ARG A 100 -9.33 -23.23 -3.94
N LYS A 101 -10.51 -23.08 -4.53
CA LYS A 101 -11.34 -24.23 -4.97
C LYS A 101 -10.62 -25.08 -6.01
N CYS A 102 -9.78 -24.46 -6.84
CA CYS A 102 -8.96 -25.16 -7.81
C CYS A 102 -7.69 -25.76 -7.23
N GLY A 103 -7.47 -25.65 -5.92
CA GLY A 103 -6.28 -26.17 -5.26
C GLY A 103 -5.03 -25.36 -5.48
N ILE A 104 -5.16 -24.09 -5.91
CA ILE A 104 -4.04 -23.19 -6.15
C ILE A 104 -3.77 -22.41 -4.86
N GLN A 105 -2.52 -22.46 -4.39
CA GLN A 105 -2.08 -21.64 -3.27
C GLN A 105 -1.97 -20.19 -3.68
N THR A 106 -2.21 -19.26 -2.76
CA THR A 106 -2.16 -17.83 -3.02
C THR A 106 -1.20 -17.14 -2.06
N ALA A 107 -0.49 -16.14 -2.55
CA ALA A 107 0.46 -15.37 -1.78
C ALA A 107 0.40 -13.89 -2.13
N VAL A 108 0.72 -13.04 -1.17
CA VAL A 108 0.93 -11.61 -1.38
C VAL A 108 2.40 -11.30 -1.14
N VAL A 109 3.03 -10.63 -2.10
CA VAL A 109 4.38 -10.10 -1.97
C VAL A 109 4.32 -8.62 -2.36
N SER A 110 4.71 -7.74 -1.46
CA SER A 110 4.54 -6.30 -1.63
C SER A 110 5.78 -5.53 -1.19
N ASN A 111 6.03 -4.40 -1.85
CA ASN A 111 7.04 -3.44 -1.43
C ASN A 111 6.59 -2.58 -0.24
N LYS A 112 5.35 -2.70 0.17
CA LYS A 112 4.83 -2.05 1.36
C LYS A 112 5.44 -2.67 2.62
N ALA A 113 5.59 -1.88 3.68
CA ALA A 113 6.11 -2.37 4.96
C ALA A 113 5.31 -3.58 5.46
N ASP A 114 6.01 -4.62 5.91
CA ASP A 114 5.39 -5.90 6.27
C ASP A 114 4.27 -5.75 7.30
N PHE A 115 4.43 -4.92 8.32
CA PHE A 115 3.38 -4.72 9.33
C PHE A 115 2.06 -4.23 8.70
N ALA A 116 2.13 -3.33 7.73
CA ALA A 116 0.95 -2.81 7.05
C ALA A 116 0.33 -3.85 6.13
N VAL A 117 1.15 -4.65 5.44
CA VAL A 117 0.66 -5.74 4.59
C VAL A 117 -0.08 -6.79 5.43
N GLN A 118 0.49 -7.16 6.57
CA GLN A 118 -0.14 -8.13 7.49
C GLN A 118 -1.47 -7.61 8.01
N GLU A 119 -1.51 -6.36 8.45
CA GLU A 119 -2.72 -5.73 8.95
C GLU A 119 -3.83 -5.66 7.90
N LEU A 120 -3.52 -5.18 6.70
CA LEU A 120 -4.49 -5.05 5.63
C LEU A 120 -5.00 -6.42 5.15
N CYS A 121 -4.11 -7.40 5.00
CA CYS A 121 -4.53 -8.75 4.59
C CYS A 121 -5.38 -9.42 5.67
N SER A 122 -5.08 -9.22 6.94
CA SER A 122 -5.89 -9.74 8.04
C SER A 122 -7.29 -9.15 8.05
N GLN A 123 -7.42 -7.86 7.70
CA GLN A 123 -8.69 -7.15 7.70
C GLN A 123 -9.56 -7.51 6.48
N TYR A 124 -8.97 -7.52 5.29
CA TYR A 124 -9.74 -7.69 4.04
C TYR A 124 -9.75 -9.11 3.50
N PHE A 125 -8.73 -9.90 3.83
CA PHE A 125 -8.58 -11.26 3.30
C PHE A 125 -8.24 -12.26 4.43
N PRO A 126 -9.07 -12.34 5.49
CA PRO A 126 -8.76 -13.24 6.62
C PRO A 126 -8.71 -14.69 6.16
N LYS A 127 -7.60 -15.37 6.43
CA LYS A 127 -7.37 -16.80 6.13
C LYS A 127 -7.47 -17.14 4.62
N VAL A 128 -7.27 -16.16 3.74
CA VAL A 128 -7.35 -16.36 2.29
C VAL A 128 -6.00 -16.71 1.69
N PHE A 129 -4.94 -16.02 2.13
CA PHE A 129 -3.60 -16.22 1.58
C PHE A 129 -2.81 -17.24 2.40
N ASP A 130 -2.06 -18.09 1.71
CA ASP A 130 -1.15 -19.04 2.34
C ASP A 130 0.13 -18.36 2.83
N PHE A 131 0.56 -17.32 2.10
CA PHE A 131 1.76 -16.53 2.42
C PHE A 131 1.48 -15.04 2.24
N VAL A 132 1.91 -14.22 3.20
CA VAL A 132 1.79 -12.77 3.15
C VAL A 132 3.12 -12.17 3.55
N VAL A 133 3.78 -11.45 2.65
CA VAL A 133 5.12 -10.89 2.86
C VAL A 133 5.18 -9.45 2.36
N GLY A 134 5.61 -8.55 3.22
CA GLY A 134 5.95 -7.18 2.87
C GLY A 134 7.43 -6.91 3.04
N GLU A 135 7.82 -5.66 2.91
CA GLU A 135 9.20 -5.22 3.11
C GLU A 135 9.53 -5.19 4.61
N ARG A 136 10.65 -5.78 4.95
CA ARG A 136 11.15 -5.86 6.33
C ARG A 136 12.42 -5.03 6.55
#